data_c355b3ec2a79a039e6d0af3915ea6673
#
_entry.id   c355b3ec2a79a039e6d0af3915ea6673
#
_cell.length_a   1.000
_cell.length_b   1.000
_cell.length_c   1.000
_cell.angle_alpha   90.00
_cell.angle_beta   90.00
_cell.angle_gamma   90.00
#
_symmetry.space_group_name_H-M   'P 1'
#
loop_
_entity.id
_entity.type
_entity.pdbx_description
1 polymer ?
#
loop_
_entity_poly.entity_id
_entity_poly.type
_entity_poly.pdbx_seq_one_letter_code
_entity_poly.pdbx_strand_id
1 'polypeptide(L)'
;MAQHSRTFRLAAAALILFGLAAPGFAAQGKNEKKQKELPKGTPVLWREPADVAALDLLAGPGGEEMRPQAPFTFIKEEKGGYSKKYRVRDAKGRVWVAKVGKEAQPETAVTRLVWAAGYVTEITYLAPRATLGEKGPFENVRFEARPEDVERSVIWRWADNPFTGKREMQGLKILMALVENWDLKDENNRVLVAGGSDGPELQYVVSDLGATIGKTGGQNGPIAFIRQVKGTRNEPADYASDKFIEGVEAGRLRFSYEGKNKSILQDVTVEDAQWLAGVLSRLSDKQLEDAFRAANYTDDEVRLLAASVRARIDQLAAVK
;
A
#
# COMPACT_ATOMS: atom_id res chain seq x y z
N MET A 1 -1.62 -39.97 83.86
CA MET A 1 -0.41 -39.77 84.64
C MET A 1 0.64 -39.14 83.73
N ALA A 2 1.30 -38.13 84.26
CA ALA A 2 2.45 -37.42 83.79
C ALA A 2 2.24 -36.46 82.57
N GLN A 3 2.06 -35.20 82.92
CA GLN A 3 2.27 -34.00 82.15
C GLN A 3 3.75 -33.82 81.81
N HIS A 4 4.04 -33.39 80.59
CA HIS A 4 5.33 -32.72 80.30
C HIS A 4 5.04 -31.43 79.52
N SER A 5 5.23 -30.33 80.22
CA SER A 5 5.31 -28.98 79.76
C SER A 5 6.55 -28.79 78.83
N ARG A 6 6.39 -28.19 77.67
CA ARG A 6 7.52 -27.67 76.88
C ARG A 6 7.36 -26.15 76.71
N THR A 7 8.27 -25.51 77.37
CA THR A 7 8.51 -24.07 77.30
C THR A 7 8.92 -23.59 75.92
N PHE A 8 8.18 -22.56 75.37
CA PHE A 8 8.56 -21.82 74.19
C PHE A 8 9.64 -20.80 74.51
N ARG A 9 10.76 -20.89 73.84
CA ARG A 9 11.79 -19.83 73.80
C ARG A 9 11.54 -18.93 72.55
N LEU A 10 11.24 -17.68 72.85
CA LEU A 10 11.22 -16.63 71.83
C LEU A 10 12.68 -16.32 71.35
N ALA A 11 12.96 -16.51 70.09
CA ALA A 11 14.15 -15.99 69.43
C ALA A 11 13.76 -14.72 68.67
N ALA A 12 14.31 -13.59 69.08
CA ALA A 12 14.20 -12.32 68.36
C ALA A 12 15.08 -12.37 67.10
N ALA A 13 14.48 -12.30 65.92
CA ALA A 13 15.20 -12.15 64.68
C ALA A 13 15.31 -10.65 64.34
N ALA A 14 16.49 -10.14 64.33
CA ALA A 14 16.82 -8.79 63.85
C ALA A 14 16.65 -8.72 62.31
N LEU A 15 15.72 -7.92 61.78
CA LEU A 15 15.60 -7.61 60.38
C LEU A 15 16.70 -6.59 60.01
N ILE A 16 17.70 -7.03 59.23
CA ILE A 16 18.62 -6.19 58.52
C ILE A 16 17.98 -5.77 57.21
N LEU A 17 17.57 -4.50 57.12
CA LEU A 17 17.11 -3.88 55.86
C LEU A 17 18.33 -3.64 54.95
N PHE A 18 18.53 -4.51 53.96
CA PHE A 18 19.39 -4.23 52.84
C PHE A 18 18.60 -3.36 51.84
N GLY A 19 18.98 -2.09 51.74
CA GLY A 19 18.48 -1.20 50.67
C GLY A 19 19.03 -1.65 49.33
N LEU A 20 18.23 -2.31 48.50
CA LEU A 20 18.48 -2.54 47.08
C LEU A 20 18.24 -1.21 46.34
N ALA A 21 19.36 -0.52 46.03
CA ALA A 21 19.32 0.55 45.04
C ALA A 21 18.94 -0.07 43.67
N ALA A 22 17.73 0.18 43.16
CA ALA A 22 17.35 -0.18 41.82
C ALA A 22 18.23 0.62 40.83
N PRO A 23 18.84 -0.02 39.80
CA PRO A 23 19.51 0.72 38.75
C PRO A 23 18.45 1.52 38.01
N GLY A 24 18.62 2.85 37.97
CA GLY A 24 17.77 3.73 37.18
C GLY A 24 17.77 3.28 35.72
N PHE A 25 16.63 2.81 35.24
CA PHE A 25 16.38 2.70 33.80
C PHE A 25 16.42 4.13 33.26
N ALA A 26 17.56 4.51 32.69
CA ALA A 26 17.64 5.65 31.80
C ALA A 26 16.66 5.36 30.64
N ALA A 27 15.53 6.03 30.64
CA ALA A 27 14.63 6.05 29.51
C ALA A 27 15.46 6.56 28.31
N GLN A 28 15.85 5.66 27.41
CA GLN A 28 16.34 6.03 26.11
C GLN A 28 15.21 6.80 25.44
N GLY A 29 15.32 8.12 25.45
CA GLY A 29 14.48 9.01 24.69
C GLY A 29 14.56 8.57 23.23
N LYS A 30 13.53 7.85 22.75
CA LYS A 30 13.28 7.75 21.32
C LYS A 30 13.20 9.18 20.84
N ASN A 31 14.19 9.60 20.04
CA ASN A 31 14.09 10.80 19.23
C ASN A 31 12.85 10.64 18.33
N GLU A 32 11.68 11.02 18.81
CA GLU A 32 10.51 11.25 17.99
C GLU A 32 10.91 12.39 17.05
N LYS A 33 11.25 12.03 15.83
CA LYS A 33 11.38 13.01 14.76
C LYS A 33 10.06 13.78 14.76
N LYS A 34 10.08 15.07 15.14
CA LYS A 34 8.91 15.93 15.08
C LYS A 34 8.24 15.69 13.74
N GLN A 35 7.01 15.19 13.77
CA GLN A 35 6.23 14.98 12.57
C GLN A 35 6.07 16.35 11.92
N LYS A 36 6.49 16.47 10.67
CA LYS A 36 6.38 17.75 9.94
C LYS A 36 4.91 18.11 9.89
N GLU A 37 4.56 19.33 10.28
CA GLU A 37 3.19 19.83 10.16
C GLU A 37 2.84 20.00 8.68
N LEU A 38 1.62 19.62 8.31
CA LEU A 38 1.11 19.89 6.97
C LEU A 38 0.90 21.39 6.79
N PRO A 39 1.23 21.97 5.64
CA PRO A 39 0.85 23.33 5.31
C PRO A 39 -0.68 23.43 5.24
N LYS A 40 -1.20 24.65 5.31
CA LYS A 40 -2.60 24.90 4.99
C LYS A 40 -2.81 24.60 3.51
N GLY A 41 -3.88 23.88 3.18
CA GLY A 41 -4.19 23.47 1.81
C GLY A 41 -5.47 22.66 1.73
N THR A 42 -5.90 22.38 0.52
CA THR A 42 -7.11 21.59 0.24
C THR A 42 -6.79 20.11 0.22
N PRO A 43 -7.36 19.27 1.13
CA PRO A 43 -7.16 17.83 1.09
C PRO A 43 -7.82 17.21 -0.14
N VAL A 44 -7.09 16.39 -0.91
CA VAL A 44 -7.57 15.67 -2.09
C VAL A 44 -7.20 14.20 -1.99
N LEU A 45 -8.19 13.31 -2.09
CA LEU A 45 -8.02 11.86 -2.18
C LEU A 45 -8.47 11.35 -3.55
N TRP A 46 -9.59 11.88 -4.02
CA TRP A 46 -10.32 11.38 -5.18
C TRP A 46 -10.93 12.54 -5.97
N ARG A 47 -11.04 12.34 -7.28
CA ARG A 47 -11.77 13.21 -8.20
C ARG A 47 -12.59 12.34 -9.13
N GLU A 48 -13.82 12.76 -9.43
CA GLU A 48 -14.61 12.10 -10.45
C GLU A 48 -13.87 12.12 -11.78
N PRO A 49 -13.56 10.97 -12.39
CA PRO A 49 -12.96 10.95 -13.73
C PRO A 49 -13.94 11.53 -14.75
N ALA A 50 -13.55 12.61 -15.42
CA ALA A 50 -14.43 13.34 -16.34
C ALA A 50 -14.84 12.48 -17.55
N ASP A 51 -13.85 11.77 -18.14
CA ASP A 51 -14.08 10.83 -19.25
C ASP A 51 -13.22 9.58 -19.06
N VAL A 52 -13.85 8.53 -18.52
CA VAL A 52 -13.17 7.25 -18.27
C VAL A 52 -12.76 6.58 -19.58
N ALA A 53 -13.57 6.71 -20.64
CA ALA A 53 -13.28 6.08 -21.93
C ALA A 53 -12.03 6.68 -22.61
N ALA A 54 -11.73 7.95 -22.34
CA ALA A 54 -10.53 8.62 -22.86
C ALA A 54 -9.24 8.36 -22.05
N LEU A 55 -9.33 7.66 -20.91
CA LEU A 55 -8.13 7.38 -20.11
C LEU A 55 -7.19 6.42 -20.85
N ASP A 56 -5.96 6.86 -21.06
CA ASP A 56 -4.87 6.03 -21.60
C ASP A 56 -4.10 5.34 -20.45
N LEU A 57 -4.48 4.09 -20.14
CA LEU A 57 -3.83 3.32 -19.08
C LEU A 57 -2.45 2.79 -19.49
N LEU A 58 -2.13 2.80 -20.76
CA LEU A 58 -0.78 2.46 -21.24
C LEU A 58 0.21 3.58 -20.90
N ALA A 59 -0.14 4.82 -21.19
CA ALA A 59 0.65 6.01 -20.83
C ALA A 59 0.55 6.35 -19.33
N GLY A 60 -0.66 6.26 -18.75
CA GLY A 60 -0.94 6.53 -17.34
C GLY A 60 -1.01 8.02 -16.97
N PRO A 61 -1.00 8.37 -15.67
CA PRO A 61 -1.33 9.73 -15.19
C PRO A 61 -0.35 10.82 -15.67
N GLY A 62 0.84 10.46 -16.13
CA GLY A 62 1.82 11.41 -16.64
C GLY A 62 1.83 11.55 -18.17
N GLY A 63 0.97 10.81 -18.90
CA GLY A 63 0.97 10.80 -20.37
C GLY A 63 2.30 10.31 -20.98
N GLU A 64 2.41 10.29 -22.29
CA GLU A 64 3.64 9.89 -22.97
C GLU A 64 4.78 10.92 -22.81
N GLU A 65 4.45 12.20 -22.61
CA GLU A 65 5.41 13.29 -22.46
C GLU A 65 6.25 13.18 -21.19
N MET A 66 5.69 12.58 -20.12
CA MET A 66 6.41 12.36 -18.86
C MET A 66 7.21 11.06 -18.85
N ARG A 67 7.12 10.21 -19.88
CA ARG A 67 7.88 8.94 -19.92
C ARG A 67 9.39 9.18 -19.73
N PRO A 68 10.07 8.44 -18.83
CA PRO A 68 11.50 8.61 -18.56
C PRO A 68 12.32 8.26 -19.80
N GLN A 69 13.37 9.03 -20.07
CA GLN A 69 14.22 8.89 -21.26
C GLN A 69 15.67 8.59 -20.89
N ALA A 70 16.21 7.50 -21.45
CA ALA A 70 17.63 7.19 -21.36
C ALA A 70 18.47 8.22 -22.18
N PRO A 71 19.75 8.42 -21.83
CA PRO A 71 20.50 7.76 -20.77
C PRO A 71 20.14 8.29 -19.38
N PHE A 72 20.28 7.40 -18.37
CA PHE A 72 20.07 7.78 -16.96
C PHE A 72 21.41 8.06 -16.28
N THR A 73 21.48 9.14 -15.52
CA THR A 73 22.60 9.46 -14.64
C THR A 73 22.28 9.01 -13.22
N PHE A 74 23.12 8.17 -12.61
CA PHE A 74 23.00 7.76 -11.23
C PHE A 74 23.26 8.95 -10.29
N ILE A 75 22.38 9.13 -9.28
CA ILE A 75 22.53 10.16 -8.25
C ILE A 75 22.93 9.50 -6.94
N LYS A 76 22.11 8.54 -6.46
CA LYS A 76 22.36 7.81 -5.22
C LYS A 76 21.50 6.55 -5.11
N GLU A 77 21.89 5.64 -4.22
CA GLU A 77 21.03 4.56 -3.77
C GLU A 77 20.11 5.04 -2.65
N GLU A 78 18.81 4.73 -2.73
CA GLU A 78 17.85 5.01 -1.68
C GLU A 78 17.81 3.84 -0.70
N LYS A 79 18.04 4.12 0.58
CA LYS A 79 18.04 3.10 1.65
C LYS A 79 16.61 2.82 2.15
N GLY A 80 16.36 1.57 2.57
CA GLY A 80 15.13 1.13 3.21
C GLY A 80 14.11 0.51 2.27
N GLY A 81 13.18 -0.28 2.85
CA GLY A 81 12.20 -1.09 2.14
C GLY A 81 12.77 -2.42 1.63
N TYR A 82 11.89 -3.21 0.98
CA TYR A 82 12.24 -4.54 0.48
C TYR A 82 13.04 -4.50 -0.82
N SER A 83 12.63 -3.66 -1.76
CA SER A 83 13.23 -3.57 -3.09
C SER A 83 14.37 -2.56 -3.13
N LYS A 84 15.39 -2.85 -3.95
CA LYS A 84 16.46 -1.88 -4.24
C LYS A 84 15.89 -0.69 -5.01
N LYS A 85 16.31 0.51 -4.62
CA LYS A 85 15.87 1.76 -5.22
C LYS A 85 17.06 2.67 -5.48
N TYR A 86 17.04 3.31 -6.65
CA TYR A 86 18.09 4.23 -7.10
C TYR A 86 17.45 5.56 -7.50
N ARG A 87 18.01 6.66 -7.01
CA ARG A 87 17.66 7.97 -7.52
C ARG A 87 18.51 8.25 -8.75
N VAL A 88 17.84 8.62 -9.84
CA VAL A 88 18.48 8.87 -11.12
C VAL A 88 17.92 10.13 -11.77
N ARG A 89 18.66 10.68 -12.73
CA ARG A 89 18.23 11.76 -13.61
C ARG A 89 18.15 11.23 -15.03
N ASP A 90 17.06 11.52 -15.74
CA ASP A 90 16.87 11.12 -17.12
C ASP A 90 17.50 12.13 -18.10
N ALA A 91 17.50 11.80 -19.40
CA ALA A 91 18.05 12.67 -20.46
C ALA A 91 17.35 14.04 -20.56
N LYS A 92 16.11 14.17 -20.07
CA LYS A 92 15.40 15.45 -19.98
C LYS A 92 15.69 16.23 -18.68
N GLY A 93 16.60 15.75 -17.84
CA GLY A 93 16.94 16.39 -16.57
C GLY A 93 15.99 16.09 -15.42
N ARG A 94 14.93 15.28 -15.61
CA ARG A 94 13.94 14.96 -14.59
C ARG A 94 14.47 13.92 -13.61
N VAL A 95 14.10 14.06 -12.36
CA VAL A 95 14.52 13.15 -11.27
C VAL A 95 13.50 12.05 -11.07
N TRP A 96 13.99 10.82 -10.94
CA TRP A 96 13.20 9.60 -10.75
C TRP A 96 13.74 8.76 -9.60
N VAL A 97 12.85 8.01 -8.95
CA VAL A 97 13.23 6.87 -8.12
C VAL A 97 12.96 5.60 -8.91
N ALA A 98 14.03 4.94 -9.33
CA ALA A 98 14.00 3.67 -10.05
C ALA A 98 13.99 2.52 -9.03
N LYS A 99 12.92 1.72 -9.00
CA LYS A 99 12.77 0.51 -8.18
C LYS A 99 12.99 -0.71 -9.05
N VAL A 100 13.80 -1.67 -8.57
CA VAL A 100 14.08 -2.95 -9.27
C VAL A 100 13.62 -4.13 -8.42
N GLY A 101 13.22 -5.22 -9.06
CA GLY A 101 12.77 -6.46 -8.41
C GLY A 101 11.28 -6.70 -8.53
N LYS A 102 10.77 -7.71 -7.80
CA LYS A 102 9.41 -8.25 -7.95
C LYS A 102 8.27 -7.25 -7.77
N GLU A 103 8.49 -6.12 -7.09
CA GLU A 103 7.47 -5.10 -6.85
C GLU A 103 7.27 -4.12 -8.01
N ALA A 104 8.18 -4.08 -8.97
CA ALA A 104 8.17 -3.06 -10.03
C ALA A 104 6.94 -3.18 -10.97
N GLN A 105 6.63 -4.38 -11.40
CA GLN A 105 5.50 -4.65 -12.30
C GLN A 105 4.14 -4.42 -11.61
N PRO A 106 3.81 -5.07 -10.46
CA PRO A 106 2.51 -4.89 -9.84
C PRO A 106 2.29 -3.43 -9.41
N GLU A 107 3.31 -2.74 -8.90
CA GLU A 107 3.18 -1.34 -8.51
C GLU A 107 2.83 -0.44 -9.71
N THR A 108 3.43 -0.69 -10.88
CA THR A 108 3.11 0.07 -12.09
C THR A 108 1.68 -0.19 -12.56
N ALA A 109 1.25 -1.46 -12.66
CA ALA A 109 -0.10 -1.81 -13.10
C ALA A 109 -1.17 -1.29 -12.13
N VAL A 110 -0.98 -1.49 -10.83
CA VAL A 110 -1.95 -1.08 -9.81
C VAL A 110 -2.04 0.43 -9.72
N THR A 111 -0.95 1.17 -9.88
CA THR A 111 -1.03 2.65 -9.99
C THR A 111 -1.96 3.09 -11.11
N ARG A 112 -1.98 2.40 -12.27
CA ARG A 112 -2.93 2.68 -13.36
C ARG A 112 -4.37 2.47 -12.96
N LEU A 113 -4.66 1.36 -12.28
CA LEU A 113 -6.01 1.02 -11.82
C LEU A 113 -6.50 2.01 -10.75
N VAL A 114 -5.64 2.39 -9.81
CA VAL A 114 -5.95 3.38 -8.76
C VAL A 114 -6.23 4.74 -9.37
N TRP A 115 -5.41 5.19 -10.32
CA TRP A 115 -5.62 6.43 -11.07
C TRP A 115 -6.93 6.40 -11.89
N ALA A 116 -7.18 5.31 -12.61
CA ALA A 116 -8.38 5.16 -13.43
C ALA A 116 -9.67 5.14 -12.60
N ALA A 117 -9.60 4.71 -11.34
CA ALA A 117 -10.68 4.81 -10.38
C ALA A 117 -10.88 6.23 -9.82
N GLY A 118 -10.08 7.23 -10.23
CA GLY A 118 -10.20 8.63 -9.82
C GLY A 118 -9.35 9.03 -8.61
N TYR A 119 -8.59 8.11 -8.01
CA TYR A 119 -7.72 8.44 -6.88
C TYR A 119 -6.45 9.15 -7.33
N VAL A 120 -5.98 10.08 -6.52
CA VAL A 120 -4.67 10.71 -6.75
C VAL A 120 -3.56 9.68 -6.57
N THR A 121 -2.59 9.69 -7.47
CA THR A 121 -1.47 8.74 -7.48
C THR A 121 -0.15 9.44 -7.78
N GLU A 122 0.93 8.75 -7.53
CA GLU A 122 2.24 9.12 -8.06
C GLU A 122 2.33 8.78 -9.56
N ILE A 123 3.17 9.50 -10.29
CA ILE A 123 3.43 9.22 -11.70
C ILE A 123 4.49 8.13 -11.79
N THR A 124 4.13 7.00 -12.37
CA THR A 124 5.03 5.86 -12.52
C THR A 124 5.07 5.33 -13.95
N TYR A 125 6.22 4.80 -14.36
CA TYR A 125 6.41 4.08 -15.62
C TYR A 125 7.27 2.85 -15.40
N LEU A 126 7.14 1.87 -16.26
CA LEU A 126 8.04 0.72 -16.28
C LEU A 126 8.85 0.70 -17.58
N ALA A 127 10.15 0.52 -17.45
CA ALA A 127 11.01 0.14 -18.57
C ALA A 127 11.32 -1.35 -18.50
N PRO A 128 11.09 -2.13 -19.56
CA PRO A 128 11.42 -3.55 -19.60
C PRO A 128 12.87 -3.84 -19.25
N ARG A 129 13.77 -2.95 -19.64
CA ARG A 129 15.19 -3.01 -19.31
C ARG A 129 15.77 -1.60 -19.20
N ALA A 130 16.60 -1.36 -18.18
CA ALA A 130 17.29 -0.07 -18.03
C ALA A 130 18.67 -0.24 -17.38
N THR A 131 19.61 0.63 -17.80
CA THR A 131 20.90 0.86 -17.16
C THR A 131 20.85 2.22 -16.46
N LEU A 132 21.17 2.25 -15.18
CA LEU A 132 21.03 3.42 -14.31
C LEU A 132 22.40 4.04 -14.00
N GLY A 133 22.97 4.76 -14.98
CA GLY A 133 24.36 5.18 -14.96
C GLY A 133 25.29 3.95 -15.07
N GLU A 134 26.12 3.74 -14.09
CA GLU A 134 27.02 2.57 -14.00
C GLU A 134 26.36 1.31 -13.41
N LYS A 135 25.09 1.38 -12.99
CA LYS A 135 24.35 0.27 -12.37
C LYS A 135 23.48 -0.45 -13.38
N GLY A 136 23.46 -1.76 -13.33
CA GLY A 136 22.66 -2.61 -14.19
C GLY A 136 23.46 -3.26 -15.33
N PRO A 137 22.80 -3.71 -16.42
CA PRO A 137 21.38 -3.51 -16.69
C PRO A 137 20.47 -4.27 -15.74
N PHE A 138 19.27 -3.70 -15.52
CA PHE A 138 18.18 -4.32 -14.74
C PHE A 138 16.97 -4.57 -15.63
N GLU A 139 16.26 -5.67 -15.37
CA GLU A 139 14.97 -5.96 -15.99
C GLU A 139 13.83 -5.39 -15.16
N ASN A 140 12.74 -5.00 -15.82
CA ASN A 140 11.52 -4.48 -15.21
C ASN A 140 11.79 -3.38 -14.17
N VAL A 141 12.30 -2.24 -14.63
CA VAL A 141 12.62 -1.11 -13.77
C VAL A 141 11.44 -0.15 -13.71
N ARG A 142 10.83 0.01 -12.52
CA ARG A 142 9.81 1.04 -12.29
C ARG A 142 10.47 2.38 -11.98
N PHE A 143 10.07 3.40 -12.71
CA PHE A 143 10.44 4.79 -12.48
C PHE A 143 9.26 5.53 -11.84
N GLU A 144 9.48 6.18 -10.72
CA GLU A 144 8.54 7.05 -10.03
C GLU A 144 9.06 8.47 -10.06
N ALA A 145 8.25 9.39 -10.58
CA ALA A 145 8.63 10.79 -10.74
C ALA A 145 8.91 11.47 -9.39
N ARG A 146 9.88 12.38 -9.41
CA ARG A 146 10.19 13.30 -8.30
C ARG A 146 10.20 14.74 -8.81
N PRO A 147 9.02 15.29 -9.16
CA PRO A 147 8.93 16.68 -9.59
C PRO A 147 9.42 17.62 -8.48
N GLU A 148 10.09 18.70 -8.84
CA GLU A 148 10.66 19.66 -7.88
C GLU A 148 9.58 20.49 -7.17
N ASP A 149 8.43 20.69 -7.84
CA ASP A 149 7.26 21.40 -7.36
C ASP A 149 6.28 20.54 -6.53
N VAL A 150 6.60 19.27 -6.30
CA VAL A 150 5.80 18.37 -5.47
C VAL A 150 6.60 17.92 -4.25
N GLU A 151 6.19 18.38 -3.08
CA GLU A 151 6.80 17.98 -1.82
C GLU A 151 6.19 16.68 -1.30
N ARG A 152 7.02 15.68 -0.98
CA ARG A 152 6.60 14.50 -0.20
C ARG A 152 6.63 14.84 1.28
N SER A 153 5.47 14.99 1.88
CA SER A 153 5.32 15.43 3.26
C SER A 153 5.07 14.27 4.23
N VAL A 154 4.05 14.34 5.05
CA VAL A 154 3.78 13.41 6.15
C VAL A 154 3.16 12.08 5.68
N ILE A 155 3.19 11.09 6.57
CA ILE A 155 2.41 9.86 6.47
C ILE A 155 0.97 10.17 6.87
N TRP A 156 -0.02 9.66 6.12
CA TRP A 156 -1.41 9.65 6.55
C TRP A 156 -1.84 8.26 7.02
N ARG A 157 -2.82 8.19 7.89
CA ARG A 157 -3.27 6.96 8.53
C ARG A 157 -4.63 6.53 7.99
N TRP A 158 -4.81 5.22 7.79
CA TRP A 158 -6.08 4.66 7.35
C TRP A 158 -7.24 4.95 8.31
N ALA A 159 -6.97 4.90 9.61
CA ALA A 159 -7.98 5.10 10.66
C ALA A 159 -8.26 6.58 10.99
N ASP A 160 -7.35 7.50 10.59
CA ASP A 160 -7.44 8.91 10.98
C ASP A 160 -6.91 9.80 9.83
N ASN A 161 -7.84 10.34 9.04
CA ASN A 161 -7.56 11.23 7.92
C ASN A 161 -8.81 12.06 7.58
N PRO A 162 -8.71 13.13 6.77
CA PRO A 162 -9.83 14.00 6.44
C PRO A 162 -11.01 13.34 5.70
N PHE A 163 -10.82 12.11 5.22
CA PHE A 163 -11.80 11.36 4.44
C PHE A 163 -12.39 10.17 5.21
N THR A 164 -12.06 10.02 6.50
CA THR A 164 -12.61 8.95 7.36
C THR A 164 -14.14 8.97 7.31
N GLY A 165 -14.75 7.81 7.04
CA GLY A 165 -16.20 7.64 6.90
C GLY A 165 -16.80 8.11 5.57
N LYS A 166 -16.02 8.68 4.66
CA LYS A 166 -16.50 9.03 3.32
C LYS A 166 -16.41 7.82 2.38
N ARG A 167 -17.38 7.73 1.45
CA ARG A 167 -17.44 6.61 0.49
C ARG A 167 -16.20 6.50 -0.40
N GLU A 168 -15.52 7.62 -0.69
CA GLU A 168 -14.28 7.63 -1.47
C GLU A 168 -13.15 6.93 -0.71
N MET A 169 -13.07 7.08 0.62
CA MET A 169 -12.14 6.35 1.46
C MET A 169 -12.50 4.87 1.54
N GLN A 170 -13.79 4.54 1.67
CA GLN A 170 -14.25 3.15 1.65
C GLN A 170 -13.95 2.48 0.30
N GLY A 171 -14.19 3.19 -0.81
CA GLY A 171 -13.80 2.72 -2.14
C GLY A 171 -12.31 2.46 -2.28
N LEU A 172 -11.45 3.32 -1.72
CA LEU A 172 -10.00 3.08 -1.73
C LEU A 172 -9.63 1.80 -0.95
N LYS A 173 -10.25 1.57 0.21
CA LYS A 173 -10.05 0.34 0.98
C LYS A 173 -10.45 -0.90 0.19
N ILE A 174 -11.61 -0.86 -0.48
CA ILE A 174 -12.09 -1.94 -1.36
C ILE A 174 -11.11 -2.17 -2.51
N LEU A 175 -10.62 -1.10 -3.14
CA LEU A 175 -9.67 -1.20 -4.25
C LEU A 175 -8.36 -1.83 -3.80
N MET A 176 -7.88 -1.53 -2.59
CA MET A 176 -6.71 -2.20 -2.02
C MET A 176 -6.93 -3.70 -1.79
N ALA A 177 -8.13 -4.10 -1.35
CA ALA A 177 -8.49 -5.51 -1.23
C ALA A 177 -8.65 -6.17 -2.62
N LEU A 178 -9.23 -5.46 -3.60
CA LEU A 178 -9.40 -5.95 -4.97
C LEU A 178 -8.06 -6.31 -5.62
N VAL A 179 -7.01 -5.51 -5.41
CA VAL A 179 -5.67 -5.76 -5.96
C VAL A 179 -4.78 -6.61 -5.05
N GLU A 180 -5.33 -7.16 -3.96
CA GLU A 180 -4.60 -7.96 -2.97
C GLU A 180 -3.38 -7.24 -2.37
N ASN A 181 -3.54 -5.95 -2.03
CA ASN A 181 -2.46 -5.23 -1.33
C ASN A 181 -2.37 -5.70 0.12
N TRP A 182 -1.53 -6.69 0.39
CA TRP A 182 -1.41 -7.27 1.72
C TRP A 182 -0.54 -6.45 2.71
N ASP A 183 0.09 -5.34 2.27
CA ASP A 183 0.98 -4.50 3.11
C ASP A 183 0.39 -3.12 3.42
N LEU A 184 -0.90 -3.06 3.81
CA LEU A 184 -1.65 -1.82 4.11
C LEU A 184 -1.18 -1.13 5.39
N LYS A 185 0.12 -0.83 5.51
CA LYS A 185 0.67 -0.04 6.61
C LYS A 185 0.50 1.45 6.34
N ASP A 186 0.33 2.23 7.41
CA ASP A 186 0.29 3.69 7.33
C ASP A 186 1.60 4.26 6.73
N GLU A 187 2.75 3.62 7.00
CA GLU A 187 4.05 4.02 6.47
C GLU A 187 4.15 3.94 4.94
N ASN A 188 3.27 3.20 4.29
CA ASN A 188 3.14 3.09 2.84
C ASN A 188 2.30 4.23 2.23
N ASN A 189 1.79 5.13 3.04
CA ASN A 189 0.96 6.26 2.63
C ASN A 189 1.74 7.58 2.71
N ARG A 190 1.41 8.54 1.83
CA ARG A 190 2.02 9.88 1.84
C ARG A 190 0.99 10.94 1.54
N VAL A 191 1.22 12.12 2.12
CA VAL A 191 0.63 13.35 1.61
C VAL A 191 1.67 14.01 0.70
N LEU A 192 1.29 14.23 -0.55
CA LEU A 192 2.05 15.05 -1.49
C LEU A 192 1.48 16.45 -1.45
N VAL A 193 2.34 17.46 -1.38
CA VAL A 193 1.93 18.87 -1.45
C VAL A 193 2.28 19.36 -2.84
N ALA A 194 1.27 19.67 -3.63
CA ALA A 194 1.40 20.16 -4.99
C ALA A 194 0.75 21.54 -5.13
N GLY A 195 1.12 22.28 -6.16
CA GLY A 195 0.43 23.54 -6.49
C GLY A 195 -1.00 23.25 -6.98
N GLY A 196 -1.94 24.12 -6.63
CA GLY A 196 -3.31 24.11 -7.12
C GLY A 196 -3.78 25.52 -7.47
N SER A 197 -4.92 25.66 -8.15
CA SER A 197 -5.48 26.96 -8.57
C SER A 197 -5.76 27.90 -7.40
N ASP A 198 -6.20 27.35 -6.27
CA ASP A 198 -6.67 28.08 -5.09
C ASP A 198 -5.74 27.91 -3.88
N GLY A 199 -4.47 27.57 -4.12
CA GLY A 199 -3.47 27.31 -3.11
C GLY A 199 -3.00 25.84 -3.12
N PRO A 200 -2.17 25.42 -2.14
CA PRO A 200 -1.62 24.07 -2.12
C PRO A 200 -2.70 23.00 -2.03
N GLU A 201 -2.57 21.95 -2.85
CA GLU A 201 -3.30 20.70 -2.71
C GLU A 201 -2.53 19.72 -1.82
N LEU A 202 -3.23 19.11 -0.88
CA LEU A 202 -2.72 18.04 -0.02
C LEU A 202 -3.24 16.71 -0.58
N GLN A 203 -2.45 16.08 -1.45
CA GLN A 203 -2.81 14.88 -2.17
C GLN A 203 -2.50 13.62 -1.32
N TYR A 204 -3.54 12.90 -0.90
CA TYR A 204 -3.43 11.71 -0.06
C TYR A 204 -3.26 10.48 -0.96
N VAL A 205 -2.03 9.97 -1.09
CA VAL A 205 -1.70 8.85 -1.97
C VAL A 205 -1.29 7.60 -1.19
N VAL A 206 -1.58 6.43 -1.74
CA VAL A 206 -0.96 5.16 -1.34
C VAL A 206 0.30 5.01 -2.19
N SER A 207 1.47 5.16 -1.56
CA SER A 207 2.76 5.27 -2.25
C SER A 207 3.43 3.93 -2.53
N ASP A 208 3.08 2.86 -1.81
CA ASP A 208 3.66 1.53 -2.02
C ASP A 208 2.57 0.52 -2.37
N LEU A 209 2.44 0.28 -3.66
CA LEU A 209 1.49 -0.66 -4.27
C LEU A 209 2.17 -1.94 -4.77
N GLY A 210 3.44 -2.16 -4.38
CA GLY A 210 4.24 -3.30 -4.87
C GLY A 210 3.90 -4.63 -4.21
N ALA A 211 3.23 -4.62 -3.06
CA ALA A 211 2.80 -5.83 -2.36
C ALA A 211 1.42 -6.31 -2.83
N THR A 212 1.20 -6.33 -4.16
CA THR A 212 -0.07 -6.62 -4.82
C THR A 212 0.08 -7.71 -5.88
N ILE A 213 -1.03 -8.07 -6.55
CA ILE A 213 -1.07 -9.06 -7.62
C ILE A 213 -0.47 -10.40 -7.15
N GLY A 214 -1.09 -10.97 -6.14
CA GLY A 214 -0.71 -12.23 -5.51
C GLY A 214 -1.81 -12.68 -4.54
N LYS A 215 -1.44 -13.24 -3.39
CA LYS A 215 -2.34 -13.58 -2.27
C LYS A 215 -2.01 -12.77 -1.04
N THR A 216 -3.00 -12.45 -0.24
CA THR A 216 -2.78 -11.71 1.01
C THR A 216 -2.16 -12.56 2.13
N GLY A 217 -2.04 -13.86 1.93
CA GLY A 217 -1.55 -14.80 2.94
C GLY A 217 -2.69 -15.35 3.77
N GLY A 218 -2.43 -15.67 5.04
CA GLY A 218 -3.46 -16.18 5.93
C GLY A 218 -2.96 -17.17 6.96
N GLN A 219 -3.90 -17.76 7.70
CA GLN A 219 -3.65 -18.82 8.67
C GLN A 219 -4.23 -20.14 8.15
N ASN A 220 -3.40 -21.14 7.94
CA ASN A 220 -3.81 -22.47 7.52
C ASN A 220 -3.54 -23.50 8.60
N GLY A 221 -4.52 -24.39 8.85
CA GLY A 221 -4.42 -25.52 9.72
C GLY A 221 -5.33 -25.47 10.95
N PRO A 222 -5.55 -26.60 11.64
CA PRO A 222 -6.27 -26.64 12.90
C PRO A 222 -5.51 -25.84 13.97
N ILE A 223 -6.26 -25.31 14.95
CA ILE A 223 -5.77 -24.36 15.98
C ILE A 223 -4.42 -24.75 16.61
N ALA A 224 -4.16 -26.04 16.79
CA ALA A 224 -2.90 -26.56 17.36
C ALA A 224 -1.69 -26.48 16.40
N PHE A 225 -1.92 -26.27 15.08
CA PHE A 225 -0.89 -26.28 14.06
C PHE A 225 -1.06 -25.14 13.04
N ILE A 226 -1.57 -23.98 13.48
CA ILE A 226 -1.76 -22.82 12.62
C ILE A 226 -0.40 -22.39 12.06
N ARG A 227 -0.23 -22.52 10.75
CA ARG A 227 0.90 -21.99 10.02
C ARG A 227 0.50 -20.69 9.35
N GLN A 228 1.19 -19.61 9.67
CA GLN A 228 1.03 -18.37 8.93
C GLN A 228 1.61 -18.54 7.51
N VAL A 229 0.76 -18.43 6.51
CA VAL A 229 1.16 -18.37 5.10
C VAL A 229 1.46 -16.92 4.76
N LYS A 230 2.67 -16.66 4.27
CA LYS A 230 3.05 -15.32 3.82
C LYS A 230 2.27 -14.95 2.55
N GLY A 231 1.91 -13.67 2.43
CA GLY A 231 1.40 -13.11 1.19
C GLY A 231 2.42 -13.23 0.06
N THR A 232 1.93 -13.41 -1.16
CA THR A 232 2.74 -13.37 -2.39
C THR A 232 2.56 -12.02 -3.09
N ARG A 233 3.45 -11.68 -4.00
CA ARG A 233 3.42 -10.47 -4.81
C ARG A 233 3.94 -10.77 -6.20
N ASN A 234 3.36 -10.14 -7.20
CA ASN A 234 3.73 -10.39 -8.60
C ASN A 234 3.67 -11.88 -8.95
N GLU A 235 2.57 -12.53 -8.58
CA GLU A 235 2.26 -13.93 -8.86
C GLU A 235 0.86 -14.00 -9.49
N PRO A 236 0.73 -13.78 -10.82
CA PRO A 236 -0.56 -13.68 -11.52
C PRO A 236 -1.49 -14.86 -11.31
N ALA A 237 -0.95 -16.10 -11.29
CA ALA A 237 -1.74 -17.30 -11.05
C ALA A 237 -2.30 -17.36 -9.62
N ASP A 238 -1.54 -16.90 -8.63
CA ASP A 238 -2.02 -16.79 -7.26
C ASP A 238 -3.18 -15.78 -7.18
N TYR A 239 -2.99 -14.59 -7.77
CA TYR A 239 -4.01 -13.55 -7.80
C TYR A 239 -5.31 -14.02 -8.47
N ALA A 240 -5.21 -14.69 -9.61
CA ALA A 240 -6.36 -15.18 -10.35
C ALA A 240 -7.13 -16.28 -9.61
N SER A 241 -6.44 -17.10 -8.80
CA SER A 241 -7.04 -18.21 -8.05
C SER A 241 -7.55 -17.81 -6.67
N ASP A 242 -7.20 -16.62 -6.16
CA ASP A 242 -7.54 -16.22 -4.80
C ASP A 242 -8.99 -15.70 -4.71
N LYS A 243 -9.66 -16.06 -3.62
CA LYS A 243 -11.03 -15.62 -3.35
C LYS A 243 -11.01 -14.16 -2.92
N PHE A 244 -11.92 -13.35 -3.46
CA PHE A 244 -11.98 -11.92 -3.16
C PHE A 244 -13.03 -11.59 -2.09
N ILE A 245 -14.30 -11.97 -2.32
CA ILE A 245 -15.41 -11.70 -1.40
C ILE A 245 -15.86 -13.03 -0.78
N GLU A 246 -15.94 -13.11 0.55
CA GLU A 246 -16.50 -14.26 1.27
C GLU A 246 -18.02 -14.19 1.34
N GLY A 247 -18.59 -13.01 1.49
CA GLY A 247 -20.02 -12.78 1.62
C GLY A 247 -20.38 -11.40 2.15
N VAL A 248 -21.65 -11.24 2.53
CA VAL A 248 -22.19 -10.05 3.18
C VAL A 248 -22.75 -10.45 4.55
N GLU A 249 -22.43 -9.69 5.59
CA GLU A 249 -22.95 -9.88 6.94
C GLU A 249 -23.38 -8.53 7.53
N ALA A 250 -24.64 -8.43 7.92
CA ALA A 250 -25.24 -7.19 8.44
C ALA A 250 -25.02 -5.96 7.53
N GLY A 251 -25.15 -6.14 6.21
CA GLY A 251 -24.95 -5.08 5.20
C GLY A 251 -23.49 -4.69 4.94
N ARG A 252 -22.53 -5.42 5.47
CA ARG A 252 -21.09 -5.17 5.30
C ARG A 252 -20.43 -6.32 4.54
N LEU A 253 -19.44 -5.98 3.70
CA LEU A 253 -18.68 -6.97 2.96
C LEU A 253 -17.66 -7.66 3.86
N ARG A 254 -17.54 -8.96 3.63
CA ARG A 254 -16.46 -9.78 4.17
C ARG A 254 -15.53 -10.16 3.03
N PHE A 255 -14.29 -9.69 3.12
CA PHE A 255 -13.25 -9.97 2.14
C PHE A 255 -12.39 -11.16 2.61
N SER A 256 -11.95 -11.98 1.67
CA SER A 256 -10.95 -13.01 1.91
C SER A 256 -9.55 -12.40 2.03
N TYR A 257 -9.44 -11.38 2.90
CA TYR A 257 -8.21 -10.59 3.05
C TYR A 257 -7.55 -10.89 4.39
N GLU A 258 -6.31 -11.38 4.36
CA GLU A 258 -5.50 -11.72 5.54
C GLU A 258 -4.19 -10.91 5.63
N GLY A 259 -4.13 -9.80 4.89
CA GLY A 259 -3.00 -8.87 4.91
C GLY A 259 -2.94 -8.02 6.19
N LYS A 260 -1.95 -7.13 6.23
CA LYS A 260 -1.80 -6.19 7.33
C LYS A 260 -2.96 -5.23 7.40
N ASN A 261 -3.28 -4.79 8.62
CA ASN A 261 -4.31 -3.79 8.90
C ASN A 261 -5.72 -4.18 8.38
N LYS A 262 -6.03 -5.49 8.34
CA LYS A 262 -7.30 -6.00 7.82
C LYS A 262 -8.55 -5.41 8.49
N SER A 263 -8.42 -4.87 9.70
CA SER A 263 -9.54 -4.23 10.41
C SER A 263 -10.13 -3.01 9.69
N ILE A 264 -9.37 -2.36 8.81
CA ILE A 264 -9.87 -1.21 8.03
C ILE A 264 -10.96 -1.61 7.01
N LEU A 265 -11.08 -2.90 6.68
CA LEU A 265 -12.08 -3.41 5.75
C LEU A 265 -13.41 -3.79 6.42
N GLN A 266 -13.49 -3.77 7.76
CA GLN A 266 -14.65 -4.28 8.50
C GLN A 266 -15.86 -3.34 8.45
N ASP A 267 -15.65 -2.07 8.11
CA ASP A 267 -16.70 -1.04 8.04
C ASP A 267 -17.22 -0.78 6.61
N VAL A 268 -16.73 -1.54 5.62
CA VAL A 268 -17.14 -1.39 4.21
C VAL A 268 -18.54 -1.96 3.99
N THR A 269 -19.44 -1.15 3.43
CA THR A 269 -20.84 -1.53 3.17
C THR A 269 -21.06 -2.02 1.75
N VAL A 270 -22.25 -2.59 1.52
CA VAL A 270 -22.71 -2.97 0.18
C VAL A 270 -22.80 -1.74 -0.73
N GLU A 271 -23.29 -0.61 -0.22
CA GLU A 271 -23.39 0.64 -0.97
C GLU A 271 -22.02 1.18 -1.40
N ASP A 272 -21.00 1.06 -0.54
CA ASP A 272 -19.62 1.45 -0.87
C ASP A 272 -19.07 0.57 -2.01
N ALA A 273 -19.35 -0.73 -1.95
CA ALA A 273 -18.93 -1.68 -2.98
C ALA A 273 -19.59 -1.40 -4.33
N GLN A 274 -20.91 -1.18 -4.32
CA GLN A 274 -21.67 -0.84 -5.52
C GLN A 274 -21.23 0.51 -6.12
N TRP A 275 -20.92 1.50 -5.29
CA TRP A 275 -20.37 2.76 -5.74
C TRP A 275 -19.03 2.57 -6.48
N LEU A 276 -18.06 1.85 -5.87
CA LEU A 276 -16.79 1.60 -6.52
C LEU A 276 -16.94 0.76 -7.79
N ALA A 277 -17.82 -0.25 -7.75
CA ALA A 277 -18.15 -1.03 -8.93
C ALA A 277 -18.69 -0.15 -10.08
N GLY A 278 -19.56 0.82 -9.77
CA GLY A 278 -20.05 1.79 -10.74
C GLY A 278 -18.96 2.65 -11.37
N VAL A 279 -17.92 3.01 -10.60
CA VAL A 279 -16.74 3.73 -11.11
C VAL A 279 -15.91 2.81 -12.03
N LEU A 280 -15.56 1.61 -11.55
CA LEU A 280 -14.65 0.69 -12.24
C LEU A 280 -15.28 0.01 -13.46
N SER A 281 -16.61 -0.22 -13.47
CA SER A 281 -17.32 -0.82 -14.60
C SER A 281 -17.31 0.04 -15.86
N ARG A 282 -16.99 1.32 -15.73
CA ARG A 282 -16.81 2.24 -16.86
C ARG A 282 -15.54 1.96 -17.67
N LEU A 283 -14.58 1.23 -17.09
CA LEU A 283 -13.35 0.82 -17.78
C LEU A 283 -13.65 -0.32 -18.76
N SER A 284 -13.16 -0.20 -19.97
CA SER A 284 -13.19 -1.27 -20.96
C SER A 284 -12.17 -2.39 -20.61
N ASP A 285 -12.37 -3.59 -21.14
CA ASP A 285 -11.41 -4.69 -20.99
C ASP A 285 -10.06 -4.33 -21.59
N LYS A 286 -10.05 -3.60 -22.72
CA LYS A 286 -8.80 -3.08 -23.31
C LYS A 286 -8.05 -2.18 -22.34
N GLN A 287 -8.72 -1.28 -21.63
CA GLN A 287 -8.05 -0.42 -20.64
C GLN A 287 -7.49 -1.21 -19.47
N LEU A 288 -8.22 -2.24 -18.99
CA LEU A 288 -7.69 -3.16 -17.96
C LEU A 288 -6.44 -3.89 -18.45
N GLU A 289 -6.46 -4.39 -19.70
CA GLU A 289 -5.28 -5.02 -20.31
C GLU A 289 -4.11 -4.02 -20.45
N ASP A 290 -4.38 -2.78 -20.87
CA ASP A 290 -3.36 -1.75 -21.06
C ASP A 290 -2.65 -1.39 -19.74
N ALA A 291 -3.34 -1.45 -18.59
CA ALA A 291 -2.71 -1.27 -17.29
C ALA A 291 -1.62 -2.32 -17.01
N PHE A 292 -1.87 -3.58 -17.40
CA PHE A 292 -0.90 -4.67 -17.23
C PHE A 292 0.17 -4.68 -18.34
N ARG A 293 -0.16 -4.30 -19.58
CA ARG A 293 0.82 -4.10 -20.66
C ARG A 293 1.82 -2.99 -20.30
N ALA A 294 1.34 -1.89 -19.68
CA ALA A 294 2.20 -0.81 -19.18
C ALA A 294 3.24 -1.29 -18.17
N ALA A 295 2.97 -2.41 -17.50
CA ALA A 295 3.83 -3.05 -16.52
C ALA A 295 4.66 -4.22 -17.08
N ASN A 296 4.70 -4.39 -18.42
CA ASN A 296 5.48 -5.42 -19.10
C ASN A 296 5.15 -6.87 -18.66
N TYR A 297 3.88 -7.16 -18.38
CA TYR A 297 3.41 -8.53 -18.25
C TYR A 297 3.31 -9.18 -19.64
N THR A 298 3.49 -10.50 -19.70
CA THR A 298 3.28 -11.26 -20.93
C THR A 298 1.82 -11.22 -21.38
N ASP A 299 1.54 -11.48 -22.65
CA ASP A 299 0.16 -11.43 -23.18
C ASP A 299 -0.79 -12.40 -22.44
N ASP A 300 -0.29 -13.55 -22.00
CA ASP A 300 -1.07 -14.52 -21.22
C ASP A 300 -1.38 -13.98 -19.82
N GLU A 301 -0.39 -13.39 -19.15
CA GLU A 301 -0.58 -12.76 -17.85
C GLU A 301 -1.50 -11.53 -17.95
N VAL A 302 -1.37 -10.70 -19.00
CA VAL A 302 -2.25 -9.56 -19.27
C VAL A 302 -3.70 -10.01 -19.34
N ARG A 303 -4.00 -11.03 -20.17
CA ARG A 303 -5.35 -11.60 -20.29
C ARG A 303 -5.86 -12.16 -18.96
N LEU A 304 -5.04 -12.93 -18.27
CA LEU A 304 -5.40 -13.52 -16.97
C LEU A 304 -5.72 -12.45 -15.93
N LEU A 305 -4.86 -11.45 -15.80
CA LEU A 305 -4.99 -10.40 -14.80
C LEU A 305 -6.15 -9.45 -15.09
N ALA A 306 -6.32 -9.04 -16.35
CA ALA A 306 -7.44 -8.20 -16.76
C ALA A 306 -8.79 -8.90 -16.54
N ALA A 307 -8.90 -10.18 -16.91
CA ALA A 307 -10.10 -10.98 -16.65
C ALA A 307 -10.38 -11.15 -15.15
N SER A 308 -9.32 -11.34 -14.33
CA SER A 308 -9.47 -11.46 -12.87
C SER A 308 -9.94 -10.16 -12.23
N VAL A 309 -9.41 -9.01 -12.67
CA VAL A 309 -9.88 -7.68 -12.21
C VAL A 309 -11.33 -7.46 -12.62
N ARG A 310 -11.72 -7.79 -13.87
CA ARG A 310 -13.11 -7.70 -14.35
C ARG A 310 -14.03 -8.54 -13.48
N ALA A 311 -13.69 -9.79 -13.24
CA ALA A 311 -14.49 -10.69 -12.41
C ALA A 311 -14.69 -10.16 -10.99
N ARG A 312 -13.69 -9.51 -10.38
CA ARG A 312 -13.80 -8.88 -9.06
C ARG A 312 -14.66 -7.63 -9.09
N ILE A 313 -14.61 -6.82 -10.16
CA ILE A 313 -15.53 -5.69 -10.38
C ILE A 313 -16.96 -6.19 -10.46
N ASP A 314 -17.21 -7.25 -11.22
CA ASP A 314 -18.55 -7.85 -11.37
C ASP A 314 -19.07 -8.43 -10.05
N GLN A 315 -18.19 -9.03 -9.23
CA GLN A 315 -18.54 -9.45 -7.86
C GLN A 315 -18.98 -8.26 -7.00
N LEU A 316 -18.25 -7.12 -7.03
CA LEU A 316 -18.66 -5.91 -6.31
C LEU A 316 -20.01 -5.36 -6.77
N ALA A 317 -20.30 -5.42 -8.08
CA ALA A 317 -21.59 -4.97 -8.63
C ALA A 317 -22.75 -5.88 -8.23
N ALA A 318 -22.48 -7.17 -8.00
CA ALA A 318 -23.49 -8.19 -7.72
C ALA A 318 -23.85 -8.34 -6.24
N VAL A 319 -23.07 -7.77 -5.29
CA VAL A 319 -23.37 -7.86 -3.85
C VAL A 319 -24.69 -7.18 -3.50
N LYS A 320 -25.42 -7.79 -2.56
CA LYS A 320 -26.75 -7.34 -2.12
C LYS A 320 -26.84 -7.34 -0.60
#